data_228eb9fe8a7df55c1a18400694e87d76
#
_entry.id   228eb9fe8a7df55c1a18400694e87d76
#
_cell.length_a   1.000
_cell.length_b   1.000
_cell.length_c   1.000
_cell.angle_alpha   90.00
_cell.angle_beta   90.00
_cell.angle_gamma   90.00
#
_symmetry.space_group_name_H-M   'P 1'
#
loop_
_entity.id
_entity.type
_entity.pdbx_description
1 polymer ?
#
loop_
_entity_poly.entity_id
_entity_poly.type
_entity_poly.pdbx_seq_one_letter_code
_entity_poly.pdbx_strand_id
1 'polypeptide(L)'
;LYKLIFMKAFQILLLLLVFGLTSIAQKKEVKLNNNPIGVFDSGTGGLTVLEAMLTLDAFNNVTGKPGADGKLDFAGEYYQYLADQANMPYGNYAAELKTDLLKEHILKNMKFFLQQKFVTKENESWISQKKMPVKMIILACNTATAYALPEVKKFSQSFSNANFPVVGVIEAGSKAALDYQKKQQGTIGVFATAGTVASNGYPRTLQDMAKAMGMPALSVISQGGSGLAESIDRDWSYFVDTLTKARKE
;
A
#
# COMPACT_ATOMS: atom_id res chain seq x y z
N LEU A 1 61.02 -2.18 35.28
CA LEU A 1 59.97 -3.20 35.55
C LEU A 1 58.56 -2.64 35.39
N TYR A 2 58.25 -1.53 36.04
CA TYR A 2 56.91 -0.90 35.98
C TYR A 2 56.46 -0.46 34.59
N LYS A 3 57.35 0.06 33.76
CA LYS A 3 57.07 0.52 32.41
C LYS A 3 56.71 -0.65 31.45
N LEU A 4 57.29 -1.83 31.68
CA LEU A 4 57.01 -3.04 30.87
C LEU A 4 55.64 -3.65 31.21
N ILE A 5 55.23 -3.60 32.50
CA ILE A 5 53.94 -4.09 32.96
C ILE A 5 52.80 -3.18 32.45
N PHE A 6 53.02 -1.87 32.45
CA PHE A 6 52.03 -0.91 31.94
C PHE A 6 51.79 -1.03 30.43
N MET A 7 52.85 -1.26 29.65
CA MET A 7 52.77 -1.50 28.22
C MET A 7 52.02 -2.79 27.87
N LYS A 8 52.25 -3.89 28.61
CA LYS A 8 51.54 -5.15 28.40
C LYS A 8 50.07 -5.05 28.80
N ALA A 9 49.75 -4.35 29.90
CA ALA A 9 48.36 -4.10 30.32
C ALA A 9 47.61 -3.24 29.29
N PHE A 10 48.27 -2.23 28.72
CA PHE A 10 47.66 -1.37 27.68
C PHE A 10 47.41 -2.12 26.37
N GLN A 11 48.34 -3.02 25.94
CA GLN A 11 48.17 -3.87 24.78
C GLN A 11 47.03 -4.87 24.96
N ILE A 12 46.85 -5.47 26.13
CA ILE A 12 45.73 -6.37 26.41
C ILE A 12 44.40 -5.63 26.43
N LEU A 13 44.36 -4.41 27.00
CA LEU A 13 43.17 -3.56 27.00
C LEU A 13 42.77 -3.14 25.54
N LEU A 14 43.75 -2.83 24.71
CA LEU A 14 43.54 -2.49 23.29
C LEU A 14 43.03 -3.70 22.50
N LEU A 15 43.58 -4.90 22.75
CA LEU A 15 43.09 -6.14 22.14
C LEU A 15 41.65 -6.48 22.57
N LEU A 16 41.29 -6.30 23.85
CA LEU A 16 39.94 -6.51 24.34
C LEU A 16 38.95 -5.50 23.76
N LEU A 17 39.37 -4.25 23.54
CA LEU A 17 38.56 -3.23 22.87
C LEU A 17 38.33 -3.57 21.39
N VAL A 18 39.33 -4.06 20.68
CA VAL A 18 39.21 -4.47 19.26
C VAL A 18 38.33 -5.72 19.14
N PHE A 19 38.47 -6.72 20.04
CA PHE A 19 37.59 -7.88 20.07
C PHE A 19 36.18 -7.55 20.52
N GLY A 20 35.99 -6.57 21.40
CA GLY A 20 34.66 -6.06 21.82
C GLY A 20 33.92 -5.34 20.67
N LEU A 21 34.64 -4.65 19.78
CA LEU A 21 34.04 -3.94 18.65
C LEU A 21 33.70 -4.86 17.47
N THR A 22 34.36 -6.02 17.32
CA THR A 22 34.02 -7.01 16.29
C THR A 22 32.78 -7.85 16.64
N SER A 23 32.38 -7.89 17.93
CA SER A 23 31.20 -8.64 18.38
C SER A 23 29.89 -7.88 18.19
N ILE A 24 29.90 -6.58 17.80
CA ILE A 24 28.69 -5.76 17.65
C ILE A 24 28.15 -5.80 16.21
N ALA A 25 28.89 -6.35 15.28
CA ALA A 25 28.44 -6.61 13.91
C ALA A 25 27.79 -8.00 13.77
N GLN A 26 27.02 -8.45 14.76
CA GLN A 26 26.01 -9.47 14.50
C GLN A 26 25.00 -8.86 13.54
N LYS A 27 25.09 -9.17 12.25
CA LYS A 27 24.00 -9.03 11.32
C LYS A 27 22.80 -9.67 12.02
N LYS A 28 21.89 -8.82 12.51
CA LYS A 28 20.56 -9.26 12.94
C LYS A 28 19.98 -9.91 11.70
N GLU A 29 20.00 -11.24 11.63
CA GLU A 29 19.25 -11.94 10.58
C GLU A 29 17.85 -11.38 10.68
N VAL A 30 17.46 -10.65 9.66
CA VAL A 30 16.08 -10.18 9.52
C VAL A 30 15.29 -11.46 9.35
N LYS A 31 14.72 -11.96 10.45
CA LYS A 31 13.82 -13.10 10.43
C LYS A 31 12.71 -12.69 9.49
N LEU A 32 12.73 -13.22 8.27
CA LEU A 32 11.70 -12.95 7.26
C LEU A 32 10.35 -13.20 7.95
N ASN A 33 9.57 -12.16 8.05
CA ASN A 33 8.24 -12.26 8.62
C ASN A 33 7.35 -12.95 7.59
N ASN A 34 7.06 -14.22 7.78
CA ASN A 34 6.28 -15.07 6.88
C ASN A 34 4.78 -14.71 6.86
N ASN A 35 4.35 -13.71 7.60
CA ASN A 35 2.98 -13.22 7.53
C ASN A 35 2.68 -12.65 6.14
N PRO A 36 1.46 -12.84 5.62
CA PRO A 36 1.10 -12.37 4.29
C PRO A 36 1.06 -10.85 4.16
N ILE A 37 1.13 -10.38 2.93
CA ILE A 37 0.82 -9.00 2.54
C ILE A 37 -0.68 -8.90 2.31
N GLY A 38 -1.37 -7.96 2.97
CA GLY A 38 -2.78 -7.66 2.74
C GLY A 38 -2.95 -6.73 1.55
N VAL A 39 -3.79 -7.11 0.59
CA VAL A 39 -4.17 -6.26 -0.55
C VAL A 39 -5.67 -6.03 -0.50
N PHE A 40 -6.07 -4.78 -0.35
CA PHE A 40 -7.47 -4.38 -0.20
C PHE A 40 -7.97 -3.60 -1.40
N ASP A 41 -9.12 -3.99 -1.90
CA ASP A 41 -9.91 -3.21 -2.84
C ASP A 41 -11.40 -3.27 -2.50
N SER A 42 -12.21 -2.35 -3.02
CA SER A 42 -13.67 -2.45 -2.95
C SER A 42 -14.22 -3.46 -3.95
N GLY A 43 -13.54 -3.64 -5.09
CA GLY A 43 -13.96 -4.49 -6.19
C GLY A 43 -12.86 -5.44 -6.69
N THR A 44 -12.73 -5.53 -8.00
CA THR A 44 -11.75 -6.40 -8.68
C THR A 44 -10.53 -5.67 -9.23
N GLY A 45 -10.55 -4.33 -9.28
CA GLY A 45 -9.47 -3.51 -9.83
C GLY A 45 -8.13 -3.71 -9.13
N GLY A 46 -8.14 -3.98 -7.83
CA GLY A 46 -6.94 -4.28 -7.06
C GLY A 46 -6.21 -5.56 -7.45
N LEU A 47 -6.83 -6.46 -8.25
CA LEU A 47 -6.16 -7.63 -8.80
C LEU A 47 -5.04 -7.24 -9.77
N THR A 48 -5.18 -6.13 -10.48
CA THR A 48 -4.12 -5.61 -11.37
C THR A 48 -2.91 -5.13 -10.57
N VAL A 49 -3.13 -4.56 -9.38
CA VAL A 49 -2.05 -4.18 -8.46
C VAL A 49 -1.34 -5.43 -7.92
N LEU A 50 -2.11 -6.44 -7.54
CA LEU A 50 -1.56 -7.72 -7.09
C LEU A 50 -0.76 -8.41 -8.21
N GLU A 51 -1.28 -8.45 -9.44
CA GLU A 51 -0.57 -9.01 -10.61
C GLU A 51 0.75 -8.29 -10.87
N ALA A 52 0.74 -6.95 -10.82
CA ALA A 52 1.96 -6.15 -10.98
C ALA A 52 3.02 -6.49 -9.91
N MET A 53 2.59 -6.74 -8.67
CA MET A 53 3.51 -7.16 -7.60
C MET A 53 4.04 -8.58 -7.83
N LEU A 54 3.19 -9.50 -8.27
CA LEU A 54 3.58 -10.90 -8.52
C LEU A 54 4.57 -11.05 -9.70
N THR A 55 4.61 -10.07 -10.60
CA THR A 55 5.46 -10.09 -11.81
C THR A 55 6.61 -9.10 -11.76
N LEU A 56 6.75 -8.34 -10.65
CA LEU A 56 7.77 -7.31 -10.52
C LEU A 56 9.18 -7.91 -10.40
N ASP A 57 10.10 -7.42 -11.23
CA ASP A 57 11.55 -7.61 -11.13
C ASP A 57 12.19 -6.24 -11.42
N ALA A 58 12.20 -5.36 -10.42
CA ALA A 58 12.70 -4.00 -10.52
C ALA A 58 13.92 -3.75 -9.61
N PHE A 59 14.16 -4.66 -8.68
CA PHE A 59 15.25 -4.57 -7.71
C PHE A 59 16.11 -5.84 -7.74
N ASN A 60 17.36 -5.68 -7.43
CA ASN A 60 18.24 -6.83 -7.22
C ASN A 60 17.97 -7.42 -5.83
N ASN A 61 17.52 -8.67 -5.77
CA ASN A 61 17.06 -9.34 -4.55
C ASN A 61 18.17 -9.58 -3.51
N VAL A 62 19.44 -9.48 -3.93
CA VAL A 62 20.60 -9.64 -3.03
C VAL A 62 21.03 -8.31 -2.43
N THR A 63 21.05 -7.26 -3.24
CA THR A 63 21.59 -5.95 -2.84
C THR A 63 20.51 -4.95 -2.44
N GLY A 64 19.23 -5.19 -2.78
CA GLY A 64 18.10 -4.27 -2.58
C GLY A 64 18.19 -3.00 -3.43
N LYS A 65 19.12 -2.92 -4.39
CA LYS A 65 19.30 -1.75 -5.25
C LYS A 65 18.38 -1.84 -6.48
N PRO A 66 17.96 -0.69 -7.06
CA PRO A 66 17.26 -0.69 -8.34
C PRO A 66 18.05 -1.42 -9.44
N GLY A 67 17.35 -2.23 -10.24
CA GLY A 67 17.89 -3.03 -11.34
C GLY A 67 17.43 -4.48 -11.24
N ALA A 68 16.76 -4.97 -12.28
CA ALA A 68 16.28 -6.35 -12.38
C ALA A 68 17.44 -7.35 -12.27
N ASP A 69 17.23 -8.48 -11.60
CA ASP A 69 18.22 -9.56 -11.47
C ASP A 69 17.73 -10.92 -12.03
N GLY A 70 16.58 -10.92 -12.70
CA GLY A 70 15.94 -12.12 -13.27
C GLY A 70 15.14 -12.92 -12.25
N LYS A 71 14.95 -12.39 -11.05
CA LYS A 71 14.13 -12.98 -9.99
C LYS A 71 13.06 -12.01 -9.57
N LEU A 72 11.84 -12.50 -9.43
CA LEU A 72 10.73 -11.67 -8.98
C LEU A 72 10.97 -11.14 -7.57
N ASP A 73 10.77 -9.84 -7.37
CA ASP A 73 11.06 -9.14 -6.11
C ASP A 73 10.27 -9.70 -4.92
N PHE A 74 9.09 -10.25 -5.18
CA PHE A 74 8.17 -10.78 -4.17
C PHE A 74 7.96 -12.31 -4.27
N ALA A 75 8.88 -13.05 -4.88
CA ALA A 75 8.73 -14.49 -5.16
C ALA A 75 8.49 -15.36 -3.91
N GLY A 76 8.90 -14.91 -2.73
CA GLY A 76 8.73 -15.65 -1.47
C GLY A 76 7.55 -15.16 -0.62
N GLU A 77 6.73 -14.24 -1.12
CA GLU A 77 5.67 -13.61 -0.34
C GLU A 77 4.32 -14.31 -0.48
N TYR A 78 3.56 -14.31 0.62
CA TYR A 78 2.17 -14.73 0.66
C TYR A 78 1.26 -13.50 0.65
N TYR A 79 0.05 -13.66 0.08
CA TYR A 79 -0.92 -12.57 -0.05
C TYR A 79 -2.27 -12.96 0.53
N GLN A 80 -2.93 -11.98 1.13
CA GLN A 80 -4.37 -12.03 1.43
C GLN A 80 -5.04 -10.91 0.65
N TYR A 81 -5.87 -11.27 -0.33
CA TYR A 81 -6.68 -10.32 -1.08
C TYR A 81 -8.08 -10.24 -0.46
N LEU A 82 -8.58 -9.02 -0.27
CA LEU A 82 -9.95 -8.77 0.19
C LEU A 82 -10.62 -7.75 -0.73
N ALA A 83 -11.73 -8.16 -1.35
CA ALA A 83 -12.62 -7.29 -2.10
C ALA A 83 -13.91 -7.06 -1.31
N ASP A 84 -14.22 -5.81 -0.98
CA ASP A 84 -15.44 -5.45 -0.24
C ASP A 84 -16.62 -5.19 -1.19
N GLN A 85 -16.93 -6.18 -1.99
CA GLN A 85 -18.00 -6.08 -3.00
C GLN A 85 -19.40 -5.85 -2.39
N ALA A 86 -19.59 -6.29 -1.15
CA ALA A 86 -20.88 -6.12 -0.47
C ALA A 86 -21.24 -4.65 -0.18
N ASN A 87 -20.23 -3.78 -0.09
CA ASN A 87 -20.40 -2.35 0.20
C ASN A 87 -20.05 -1.45 -1.00
N MET A 88 -19.93 -2.01 -2.19
CA MET A 88 -19.77 -1.25 -3.44
C MET A 88 -21.08 -0.53 -3.84
N PRO A 89 -20.98 0.53 -4.65
CA PRO A 89 -19.76 1.22 -5.10
C PRO A 89 -19.29 2.27 -4.11
N TYR A 90 -18.03 2.28 -3.76
CA TYR A 90 -17.43 3.21 -2.78
C TYR A 90 -17.52 4.69 -3.21
N GLY A 91 -17.56 4.98 -4.51
CA GLY A 91 -17.70 6.33 -5.04
C GLY A 91 -19.00 7.03 -4.63
N ASN A 92 -20.08 6.30 -4.40
CA ASN A 92 -21.40 6.86 -4.08
C ASN A 92 -21.51 7.43 -2.66
N TYR A 93 -20.72 6.90 -1.71
CA TYR A 93 -20.77 7.37 -0.32
C TYR A 93 -20.51 8.87 -0.17
N ALA A 94 -19.57 9.40 -0.98
CA ALA A 94 -19.28 10.84 -0.96
C ALA A 94 -20.45 11.68 -1.50
N ALA A 95 -21.08 11.24 -2.58
CA ALA A 95 -22.23 11.91 -3.17
C ALA A 95 -23.44 11.91 -2.22
N GLU A 96 -23.55 10.88 -1.39
CA GLU A 96 -24.60 10.74 -0.38
C GLU A 96 -24.24 11.33 0.99
N LEU A 97 -23.11 12.04 1.11
CA LEU A 97 -22.59 12.60 2.36
C LEU A 97 -22.36 11.54 3.46
N LYS A 98 -22.05 10.30 3.08
CA LYS A 98 -21.83 9.14 3.96
C LYS A 98 -20.35 8.74 4.07
N THR A 99 -19.43 9.69 4.00
CA THR A 99 -17.99 9.39 4.03
C THR A 99 -17.52 8.74 5.33
N ASP A 100 -18.19 9.02 6.46
CA ASP A 100 -17.86 8.38 7.73
C ASP A 100 -18.25 6.88 7.73
N LEU A 101 -19.39 6.53 7.12
CA LEU A 101 -19.79 5.14 6.92
C LEU A 101 -18.81 4.41 5.99
N LEU A 102 -18.34 5.06 4.92
CA LEU A 102 -17.29 4.53 4.06
C LEU A 102 -16.02 4.20 4.84
N LYS A 103 -15.55 5.13 5.67
CA LYS A 103 -14.38 4.91 6.53
C LYS A 103 -14.59 3.75 7.50
N GLU A 104 -15.79 3.62 8.06
CA GLU A 104 -16.14 2.52 8.95
C GLU A 104 -16.03 1.16 8.23
N HIS A 105 -16.57 1.02 7.02
CA HIS A 105 -16.41 -0.19 6.21
C HIS A 105 -14.94 -0.51 5.95
N ILE A 106 -14.17 0.49 5.54
CA ILE A 106 -12.73 0.32 5.30
C ILE A 106 -12.02 -0.17 6.57
N LEU A 107 -12.26 0.45 7.72
CA LEU A 107 -11.62 0.06 8.98
C LEU A 107 -12.05 -1.34 9.46
N LYS A 108 -13.29 -1.76 9.20
CA LYS A 108 -13.74 -3.14 9.45
C LYS A 108 -12.93 -4.14 8.60
N ASN A 109 -12.67 -3.82 7.34
CA ASN A 109 -11.84 -4.65 6.46
C ASN A 109 -10.38 -4.68 6.92
N MET A 110 -9.84 -3.57 7.44
CA MET A 110 -8.50 -3.56 8.05
C MET A 110 -8.43 -4.45 9.29
N LYS A 111 -9.49 -4.45 10.10
CA LYS A 111 -9.61 -5.35 11.25
C LYS A 111 -9.50 -6.82 10.82
N PHE A 112 -10.13 -7.20 9.70
CA PHE A 112 -9.98 -8.55 9.14
C PHE A 112 -8.51 -8.87 8.86
N PHE A 113 -7.75 -8.00 8.21
CA PHE A 113 -6.34 -8.23 7.92
C PHE A 113 -5.47 -8.39 9.18
N LEU A 114 -5.73 -7.59 10.20
CA LEU A 114 -4.89 -7.48 11.39
C LEU A 114 -5.17 -8.57 12.45
N GLN A 115 -6.35 -9.19 12.40
CA GLN A 115 -6.74 -10.22 13.36
C GLN A 115 -6.27 -11.61 12.96
N GLN A 116 -6.15 -12.49 13.97
CA GLN A 116 -5.80 -13.90 13.80
C GLN A 116 -7.02 -14.81 13.60
N LYS A 117 -8.21 -14.25 13.68
CA LYS A 117 -9.47 -14.99 13.53
C LYS A 117 -10.45 -14.19 12.68
N PHE A 118 -11.27 -14.90 11.94
CA PHE A 118 -12.41 -14.35 11.23
C PHE A 118 -13.60 -15.31 11.34
N VAL A 119 -14.78 -14.84 11.00
CA VAL A 119 -16.02 -15.60 11.10
C VAL A 119 -16.61 -15.76 9.71
N THR A 120 -16.96 -16.97 9.35
CA THR A 120 -17.71 -17.30 8.12
C THR A 120 -19.06 -17.89 8.49
N LYS A 121 -20.03 -17.76 7.59
CA LYS A 121 -21.33 -18.45 7.71
C LYS A 121 -21.32 -19.65 6.80
N GLU A 122 -21.45 -20.83 7.38
CA GLU A 122 -21.55 -22.09 6.64
C GLU A 122 -22.78 -22.85 7.13
N ASN A 123 -23.65 -23.29 6.21
CA ASN A 123 -24.85 -24.06 6.53
C ASN A 123 -25.69 -23.47 7.70
N GLU A 124 -25.99 -22.16 7.62
CA GLU A 124 -26.73 -21.40 8.64
C GLU A 124 -25.99 -21.19 9.98
N SER A 125 -24.78 -21.71 10.15
CA SER A 125 -23.98 -21.59 11.39
C SER A 125 -22.80 -20.64 11.20
N TRP A 126 -22.48 -19.87 12.25
CA TRP A 126 -21.29 -19.01 12.27
C TRP A 126 -20.07 -19.80 12.77
N ILE A 127 -19.05 -19.91 11.95
CA ILE A 127 -17.83 -20.65 12.25
C ILE A 127 -16.66 -19.71 12.37
N SER A 128 -15.94 -19.77 13.49
CA SER A 128 -14.70 -19.03 13.69
C SER A 128 -13.52 -19.79 13.12
N GLN A 129 -12.81 -19.16 12.19
CA GLN A 129 -11.61 -19.72 11.57
C GLN A 129 -10.37 -18.95 11.98
N LYS A 130 -9.21 -19.62 11.99
CA LYS A 130 -7.91 -19.00 12.23
C LYS A 130 -7.27 -18.58 10.91
N LYS A 131 -6.53 -17.48 10.94
CA LYS A 131 -5.69 -17.02 9.84
C LYS A 131 -4.44 -16.34 10.37
N MET A 132 -3.43 -16.17 9.55
CA MET A 132 -2.28 -15.34 9.87
C MET A 132 -2.67 -13.86 9.70
N PRO A 133 -2.30 -12.97 10.65
CA PRO A 133 -2.41 -11.54 10.43
C PRO A 133 -1.43 -11.10 9.34
N VAL A 134 -1.73 -10.02 8.66
CA VAL A 134 -0.83 -9.50 7.63
C VAL A 134 0.35 -8.73 8.24
N LYS A 135 1.48 -8.66 7.53
CA LYS A 135 2.67 -7.89 7.92
C LYS A 135 2.69 -6.47 7.36
N MET A 136 1.90 -6.18 6.34
CA MET A 136 1.67 -4.87 5.75
C MET A 136 0.34 -4.85 5.01
N ILE A 137 -0.18 -3.65 4.74
CA ILE A 137 -1.41 -3.46 3.99
C ILE A 137 -1.13 -2.58 2.76
N ILE A 138 -1.66 -3.01 1.62
CA ILE A 138 -1.75 -2.23 0.38
C ILE A 138 -3.21 -1.88 0.15
N LEU A 139 -3.53 -0.58 0.17
CA LEU A 139 -4.83 -0.07 -0.25
C LEU A 139 -4.80 0.09 -1.77
N ALA A 140 -5.24 -0.94 -2.49
CA ALA A 140 -5.31 -0.95 -3.95
C ALA A 140 -6.52 -0.17 -4.49
N CYS A 141 -7.48 0.17 -3.63
CA CYS A 141 -8.64 0.99 -3.94
C CYS A 141 -8.29 2.48 -3.89
N ASN A 142 -8.51 3.20 -5.01
CA ASN A 142 -8.30 4.65 -5.08
C ASN A 142 -9.21 5.40 -4.10
N THR A 143 -10.50 5.07 -4.07
CA THR A 143 -11.46 5.72 -3.17
C THR A 143 -11.10 5.48 -1.70
N ALA A 144 -10.77 4.25 -1.32
CA ALA A 144 -10.35 3.96 0.04
C ALA A 144 -9.06 4.70 0.43
N THR A 145 -8.08 4.78 -0.47
CA THR A 145 -6.86 5.56 -0.25
C THR A 145 -7.17 7.04 -0.05
N ALA A 146 -8.02 7.62 -0.91
CA ALA A 146 -8.34 9.04 -0.89
C ALA A 146 -9.05 9.49 0.41
N TYR A 147 -9.94 8.64 0.93
CA TYR A 147 -10.79 8.99 2.08
C TYR A 147 -10.32 8.47 3.42
N ALA A 148 -9.54 7.38 3.47
CA ALA A 148 -9.28 6.68 4.74
C ALA A 148 -7.80 6.33 5.01
N LEU A 149 -6.85 6.66 4.13
CA LEU A 149 -5.45 6.26 4.34
C LEU A 149 -4.86 6.73 5.68
N PRO A 150 -5.07 7.99 6.16
CA PRO A 150 -4.57 8.41 7.47
C PRO A 150 -5.18 7.60 8.61
N GLU A 151 -6.49 7.35 8.57
CA GLU A 151 -7.21 6.57 9.57
C GLU A 151 -6.75 5.10 9.57
N VAL A 152 -6.53 4.51 8.39
CA VAL A 152 -6.00 3.14 8.26
C VAL A 152 -4.60 3.05 8.84
N LYS A 153 -3.72 4.00 8.55
CA LYS A 153 -2.37 4.07 9.15
C LYS A 153 -2.45 4.09 10.68
N LYS A 154 -3.24 5.00 11.25
CA LYS A 154 -3.43 5.15 12.70
C LYS A 154 -4.03 3.88 13.33
N PHE A 155 -5.06 3.32 12.70
CA PHE A 155 -5.74 2.11 13.17
C PHE A 155 -4.77 0.90 13.18
N SER A 156 -4.03 0.69 12.08
CA SER A 156 -3.08 -0.42 11.97
C SER A 156 -1.95 -0.34 12.99
N GLN A 157 -1.46 0.86 13.28
CA GLN A 157 -0.46 1.09 14.32
C GLN A 157 -0.97 0.71 15.72
N SER A 158 -2.25 0.90 16.00
CA SER A 158 -2.84 0.53 17.31
C SER A 158 -2.94 -0.98 17.52
N PHE A 159 -2.97 -1.77 16.43
CA PHE A 159 -3.05 -3.24 16.50
C PHE A 159 -1.69 -3.94 16.53
N SER A 160 -0.67 -3.33 16.00
CA SER A 160 0.60 -4.00 15.75
C SER A 160 1.76 -3.28 16.48
N ASN A 161 2.27 -2.23 15.88
CA ASN A 161 3.31 -1.36 16.44
C ASN A 161 3.33 -0.04 15.64
N ALA A 162 4.06 0.96 16.14
CA ALA A 162 4.13 2.30 15.56
C ALA A 162 4.59 2.34 14.08
N ASN A 163 5.24 1.28 13.58
CA ASN A 163 5.84 1.23 12.25
C ASN A 163 5.14 0.24 11.30
N PHE A 164 3.88 -0.12 11.55
CA PHE A 164 3.16 -1.04 10.66
C PHE A 164 3.00 -0.41 9.27
N PRO A 165 3.50 -1.06 8.20
CA PRO A 165 3.49 -0.46 6.86
C PRO A 165 2.08 -0.47 6.25
N VAL A 166 1.63 0.70 5.79
CA VAL A 166 0.43 0.85 4.97
C VAL A 166 0.78 1.72 3.76
N VAL A 167 0.53 1.21 2.57
CA VAL A 167 0.80 1.89 1.30
C VAL A 167 -0.51 2.06 0.54
N GLY A 168 -0.77 3.28 0.07
CA GLY A 168 -1.92 3.58 -0.79
C GLY A 168 -1.52 3.74 -2.26
N VAL A 169 -2.38 3.32 -3.17
CA VAL A 169 -2.10 3.41 -4.62
C VAL A 169 -2.01 4.86 -5.11
N ILE A 170 -2.69 5.81 -4.47
CA ILE A 170 -2.56 7.23 -4.81
C ILE A 170 -1.14 7.73 -4.53
N GLU A 171 -0.55 7.36 -3.40
CA GLU A 171 0.83 7.72 -3.06
C GLU A 171 1.81 7.10 -4.06
N ALA A 172 1.62 5.82 -4.43
CA ALA A 172 2.46 5.13 -5.38
C ALA A 172 2.38 5.74 -6.79
N GLY A 173 1.17 5.98 -7.30
CA GLY A 173 0.94 6.61 -8.59
C GLY A 173 1.47 8.06 -8.64
N SER A 174 1.25 8.83 -7.58
CA SER A 174 1.76 10.20 -7.47
C SER A 174 3.30 10.22 -7.48
N LYS A 175 3.95 9.28 -6.78
CA LYS A 175 5.42 9.17 -6.78
C LYS A 175 5.95 8.92 -8.19
N ALA A 176 5.36 7.98 -8.93
CA ALA A 176 5.75 7.67 -10.30
C ALA A 176 5.58 8.88 -11.24
N ALA A 177 4.44 9.59 -11.13
CA ALA A 177 4.19 10.79 -11.90
C ALA A 177 5.22 11.90 -11.61
N LEU A 178 5.57 12.10 -10.33
CA LEU A 178 6.58 13.10 -9.93
C LEU A 178 7.99 12.72 -10.41
N ASP A 179 8.35 11.45 -10.39
CA ASP A 179 9.66 11.00 -10.92
C ASP A 179 9.76 11.21 -12.44
N TYR A 180 8.65 11.09 -13.16
CA TYR A 180 8.57 11.46 -14.58
C TYR A 180 8.64 12.97 -14.77
N GLN A 181 7.90 13.74 -13.97
CA GLN A 181 7.85 15.21 -14.02
C GLN A 181 9.24 15.87 -13.81
N LYS A 182 10.12 15.26 -13.04
CA LYS A 182 11.51 15.71 -12.90
C LYS A 182 12.29 15.66 -14.22
N LYS A 183 11.94 14.74 -15.09
CA LYS A 183 12.61 14.56 -16.39
C LYS A 183 11.98 15.42 -17.49
N GLN A 184 10.66 15.58 -17.42
CA GLN A 184 9.89 16.31 -18.42
C GLN A 184 8.74 17.06 -17.73
N GLN A 185 8.87 18.37 -17.63
CA GLN A 185 7.84 19.24 -17.04
C GLN A 185 6.59 19.30 -17.93
N GLY A 186 5.43 19.37 -17.29
CA GLY A 186 4.16 19.46 -17.96
C GLY A 186 2.98 19.48 -16.99
N THR A 187 1.77 19.42 -17.51
CA THR A 187 0.56 19.25 -16.71
C THR A 187 0.31 17.76 -16.45
N ILE A 188 0.01 17.42 -15.21
CA ILE A 188 -0.38 16.06 -14.83
C ILE A 188 -1.89 15.92 -14.99
N GLY A 189 -2.33 15.00 -15.85
CA GLY A 189 -3.73 14.61 -15.99
C GLY A 189 -4.07 13.47 -15.02
N VAL A 190 -5.17 13.60 -14.29
CA VAL A 190 -5.73 12.55 -13.43
C VAL A 190 -7.09 12.16 -13.98
N PHE A 191 -7.24 10.91 -14.42
CA PHE A 191 -8.51 10.32 -14.81
C PHE A 191 -8.89 9.24 -13.81
N ALA A 192 -10.04 9.39 -13.15
CA ALA A 192 -10.49 8.48 -12.11
C ALA A 192 -12.02 8.50 -12.00
N THR A 193 -12.60 7.66 -11.13
CA THR A 193 -14.04 7.72 -10.82
C THR A 193 -14.43 9.10 -10.30
N ALA A 194 -15.69 9.50 -10.53
CA ALA A 194 -16.20 10.78 -10.04
C ALA A 194 -15.95 10.99 -8.55
N GLY A 195 -16.17 9.95 -7.71
CA GLY A 195 -15.92 10.00 -6.27
C GLY A 195 -14.44 10.19 -5.91
N THR A 196 -13.53 9.55 -6.64
CA THR A 196 -12.08 9.75 -6.43
C THR A 196 -11.66 11.17 -6.82
N VAL A 197 -12.17 11.72 -7.91
CA VAL A 197 -11.89 13.11 -8.31
C VAL A 197 -12.47 14.09 -7.29
N ALA A 198 -13.71 13.89 -6.86
CA ALA A 198 -14.36 14.72 -5.84
C ALA A 198 -13.60 14.75 -4.49
N SER A 199 -12.88 13.68 -4.14
CA SER A 199 -12.03 13.62 -2.95
C SER A 199 -10.84 14.58 -2.97
N ASN A 200 -10.44 15.06 -4.15
CA ASN A 200 -9.21 15.80 -4.39
C ASN A 200 -7.94 15.06 -3.90
N GLY A 201 -8.01 13.71 -3.79
CA GLY A 201 -6.94 12.90 -3.23
C GLY A 201 -5.64 12.96 -4.03
N TYR A 202 -5.71 12.80 -5.35
CA TYR A 202 -4.53 12.88 -6.22
C TYR A 202 -3.89 14.28 -6.25
N PRO A 203 -4.62 15.38 -6.53
CA PRO A 203 -4.03 16.72 -6.54
C PRO A 203 -3.34 17.07 -5.23
N ARG A 204 -3.99 16.79 -4.09
CA ARG A 204 -3.42 17.04 -2.76
C ARG A 204 -2.14 16.24 -2.55
N THR A 205 -2.16 14.91 -2.79
CA THR A 205 -0.99 14.06 -2.61
C THR A 205 0.17 14.46 -3.52
N LEU A 206 -0.10 14.79 -4.79
CA LEU A 206 0.89 15.29 -5.74
C LEU A 206 1.56 16.59 -5.24
N GLN A 207 0.77 17.57 -4.80
CA GLN A 207 1.28 18.83 -4.29
C GLN A 207 2.12 18.65 -3.02
N ASP A 208 1.62 17.85 -2.06
CA ASP A 208 2.31 17.58 -0.79
C ASP A 208 3.66 16.89 -1.03
N MET A 209 3.68 15.86 -1.88
CA MET A 209 4.89 15.13 -2.24
C MET A 209 5.86 16.01 -3.04
N ALA A 210 5.39 16.80 -4.01
CA ALA A 210 6.22 17.71 -4.78
C ALA A 210 6.90 18.73 -3.86
N LYS A 211 6.15 19.31 -2.91
CA LYS A 211 6.68 20.22 -1.91
C LYS A 211 7.76 19.55 -1.04
N ALA A 212 7.50 18.31 -0.58
CA ALA A 212 8.48 17.55 0.20
C ALA A 212 9.76 17.22 -0.60
N MET A 213 9.65 17.11 -1.94
CA MET A 213 10.77 16.88 -2.85
C MET A 213 11.45 18.17 -3.34
N GLY A 214 11.05 19.34 -2.85
CA GLY A 214 11.58 20.65 -3.27
C GLY A 214 11.22 21.02 -4.71
N MET A 215 10.16 20.43 -5.28
CA MET A 215 9.70 20.73 -6.63
C MET A 215 8.82 21.98 -6.66
N PRO A 216 8.73 22.71 -7.77
CA PRO A 216 7.80 23.83 -7.93
C PRO A 216 6.34 23.35 -7.87
N ALA A 217 5.42 24.30 -7.72
CA ALA A 217 3.99 24.01 -7.79
C ALA A 217 3.60 23.33 -9.11
N LEU A 218 2.77 22.32 -9.02
CA LEU A 218 2.37 21.50 -10.16
C LEU A 218 1.07 22.02 -10.78
N SER A 219 0.97 21.88 -12.11
CA SER A 219 -0.31 21.93 -12.81
C SER A 219 -0.93 20.54 -12.82
N VAL A 220 -2.11 20.39 -12.20
CA VAL A 220 -2.84 19.11 -12.12
C VAL A 220 -4.28 19.34 -12.61
N ILE A 221 -4.72 18.56 -13.58
CA ILE A 221 -6.08 18.57 -14.11
C ILE A 221 -6.71 17.22 -13.82
N SER A 222 -7.89 17.21 -13.18
CA SER A 222 -8.61 15.98 -12.87
C SER A 222 -9.90 15.88 -13.68
N GLN A 223 -10.15 14.70 -14.26
CA GLN A 223 -11.37 14.38 -15.00
C GLN A 223 -12.02 13.15 -14.37
N GLY A 224 -13.27 13.27 -13.95
CA GLY A 224 -14.09 12.15 -13.47
C GLY A 224 -14.69 11.37 -14.64
N GLY A 225 -14.59 10.04 -14.57
CA GLY A 225 -15.31 9.11 -15.46
C GLY A 225 -16.63 8.71 -14.82
N SER A 226 -17.75 9.28 -15.28
CA SER A 226 -19.09 8.89 -14.82
C SER A 226 -19.46 7.55 -15.43
N GLY A 227 -19.93 6.58 -14.59
CA GLY A 227 -20.33 5.26 -15.05
C GLY A 227 -19.19 4.35 -15.54
N LEU A 228 -17.92 4.81 -15.49
CA LEU A 228 -16.79 4.01 -16.00
C LEU A 228 -16.51 2.79 -15.12
N ALA A 229 -16.46 2.97 -13.81
CA ALA A 229 -16.22 1.86 -12.88
C ALA A 229 -17.36 0.85 -12.93
N GLU A 230 -18.59 1.33 -12.93
CA GLU A 230 -19.80 0.54 -13.02
C GLU A 230 -19.84 -0.28 -14.33
N SER A 231 -19.43 0.33 -15.44
CA SER A 231 -19.32 -0.37 -16.74
C SER A 231 -18.26 -1.48 -16.71
N ILE A 232 -17.10 -1.23 -16.10
CA ILE A 232 -16.03 -2.23 -15.94
C ILE A 232 -16.50 -3.38 -15.04
N ASP A 233 -17.24 -3.07 -13.97
CA ASP A 233 -17.83 -4.05 -13.05
C ASP A 233 -19.09 -4.75 -13.62
N ARG A 234 -19.40 -4.48 -14.91
CA ARG A 234 -20.51 -5.09 -15.67
C ARG A 234 -21.90 -4.72 -15.15
N ASP A 235 -22.07 -3.49 -14.68
CA ASP A 235 -23.40 -2.93 -14.47
C ASP A 235 -24.01 -2.55 -15.83
N TRP A 236 -24.89 -3.41 -16.32
CA TRP A 236 -25.48 -3.29 -17.64
C TRP A 236 -26.35 -2.03 -17.82
N SER A 237 -26.74 -1.37 -16.75
CA SER A 237 -27.48 -0.12 -16.81
C SER A 237 -26.70 1.02 -17.46
N TYR A 238 -25.38 0.91 -17.49
CA TYR A 238 -24.46 1.88 -18.12
C TYR A 238 -24.12 1.58 -19.58
N PHE A 239 -24.68 0.51 -20.15
CA PHE A 239 -24.48 0.17 -21.58
C PHE A 239 -25.69 0.57 -22.42
N VAL A 240 -25.46 0.93 -23.69
CA VAL A 240 -26.53 1.22 -24.66
C VAL A 240 -27.19 -0.06 -25.16
N ASP A 241 -26.38 -1.08 -25.33
CA ASP A 241 -26.80 -2.47 -25.60
C ASP A 241 -25.88 -3.42 -24.86
N THR A 242 -26.29 -4.66 -24.76
CA THR A 242 -25.56 -5.69 -24.00
C THR A 242 -24.22 -6.08 -24.61
N LEU A 243 -23.81 -5.51 -25.70
CA LEU A 243 -22.72 -6.08 -26.50
C LEU A 243 -21.56 -5.14 -26.85
N THR A 244 -21.72 -3.85 -27.12
CA THR A 244 -20.60 -3.13 -27.73
C THR A 244 -20.53 -1.60 -27.55
N LYS A 245 -21.51 -0.92 -27.02
CA LYS A 245 -21.49 0.55 -26.99
C LYS A 245 -21.87 1.13 -25.62
N ALA A 246 -21.04 2.05 -25.14
CA ALA A 246 -21.39 2.85 -23.99
C ALA A 246 -22.65 3.69 -24.24
N ARG A 247 -23.45 3.90 -23.19
CA ARG A 247 -24.61 4.77 -23.25
C ARG A 247 -24.15 6.19 -23.58
N LYS A 248 -24.83 6.86 -24.47
CA LYS A 248 -24.65 8.29 -24.64
C LYS A 248 -25.33 9.01 -23.48
N GLU A 249 -24.63 9.98 -22.89
CA GLU A 249 -25.21 10.88 -21.91
C GLU A 249 -26.29 11.73 -22.50
#